data_893cfaa3ac91cf74020f78953a45e2f1
#
_entry.id   893cfaa3ac91cf74020f78953a45e2f1
#
_cell.length_a   1.000
_cell.length_b   1.000
_cell.length_c   1.000
_cell.angle_alpha   90.00
_cell.angle_beta   90.00
_cell.angle_gamma   90.00
#
_symmetry.space_group_name_H-M   'P 1'
#
loop_
_entity.id
_entity.type
_entity.pdbx_description
1 polymer ?
#
loop_
_entity_poly.entity_id
_entity_poly.type
_entity_poly.pdbx_seq_one_letter_code
_entity_poly.pdbx_strand_id
1 'polypeptide(L)'
;LVQRIGRVLTPSLLILLVLLFISFVTKGNVNVAPALDSYQSSAFLKGFTEGYNTMDTIAALNFGLVISTTLVSFGLNEKKDRITHTVYAGIFAGSILAIVYMMLSYMGMCSSGVYAVQENGAWTLRCIVQQVFGDGGAILLAAIFTLACLTTCVGLINSISQFFSILFKKVSYKVWVIGIVCFSFLVCNLGLNVILSISVPVLN
;
A
#
# COMPACT_ATOMS: atom_id res chain seq x y z
N LEU A 1 -20.89 -2.50 3.82
CA LEU A 1 -20.10 -1.53 4.61
C LEU A 1 -18.74 -1.29 3.97
N VAL A 2 -17.98 -2.36 3.68
CA VAL A 2 -16.62 -2.30 3.08
C VAL A 2 -16.59 -1.49 1.79
N GLN A 3 -17.54 -1.72 0.87
CA GLN A 3 -17.64 -0.97 -0.38
C GLN A 3 -17.89 0.54 -0.20
N ARG A 4 -18.65 0.93 0.83
CA ARG A 4 -18.90 2.35 1.13
C ARG A 4 -17.66 3.02 1.72
N ILE A 5 -16.95 2.30 2.58
CA ILE A 5 -15.70 2.76 3.20
C ILE A 5 -14.65 3.01 2.11
N GLY A 6 -14.38 2.04 1.24
CA GLY A 6 -13.41 2.19 0.16
C GLY A 6 -13.74 3.32 -0.82
N ARG A 7 -15.03 3.55 -1.09
CA ARG A 7 -15.47 4.63 -2.00
C ARG A 7 -15.10 6.05 -1.49
N VAL A 8 -15.00 6.25 -0.20
CA VAL A 8 -14.65 7.54 0.40
C VAL A 8 -13.17 7.60 0.79
N LEU A 9 -12.67 6.57 1.45
CA LEU A 9 -11.30 6.57 1.99
C LEU A 9 -10.24 6.58 0.88
N THR A 10 -10.42 5.78 -0.18
CA THR A 10 -9.43 5.70 -1.25
C THR A 10 -9.26 7.01 -2.02
N PRO A 11 -10.32 7.69 -2.50
CA PRO A 11 -10.16 9.00 -3.11
C PRO A 11 -9.57 10.05 -2.15
N SER A 12 -9.98 10.03 -0.88
CA SER A 12 -9.43 10.94 0.13
C SER A 12 -7.92 10.75 0.31
N LEU A 13 -7.46 9.50 0.39
CA LEU A 13 -6.05 9.17 0.48
C LEU A 13 -5.28 9.66 -0.76
N LEU A 14 -5.79 9.39 -1.96
CA LEU A 14 -5.16 9.83 -3.21
C LEU A 14 -5.06 11.36 -3.28
N ILE A 15 -6.11 12.07 -2.90
CA ILE A 15 -6.10 13.55 -2.85
C ILE A 15 -5.02 14.03 -1.90
N LEU A 16 -4.93 13.46 -0.69
CA LEU A 16 -3.91 13.86 0.29
C LEU A 16 -2.49 13.59 -0.21
N LEU A 17 -2.26 12.46 -0.88
CA LEU A 17 -0.95 12.14 -1.49
C LEU A 17 -0.59 13.10 -2.62
N VAL A 18 -1.54 13.45 -3.49
CA VAL A 18 -1.34 14.42 -4.56
C VAL A 18 -1.06 15.81 -3.99
N LEU A 19 -1.79 16.25 -2.97
CA LEU A 19 -1.55 17.52 -2.28
C LEU A 19 -0.15 17.54 -1.64
N LEU A 20 0.26 16.46 -1.00
CA LEU A 20 1.60 16.31 -0.44
C LEU A 20 2.66 16.44 -1.53
N PHE A 21 2.49 15.73 -2.65
CA PHE A 21 3.42 15.76 -3.77
C PHE A 21 3.54 17.16 -4.39
N ILE A 22 2.42 17.82 -4.69
CA ILE A 22 2.40 19.19 -5.23
C ILE A 22 3.08 20.15 -4.27
N SER A 23 2.79 20.06 -2.97
CA SER A 23 3.40 20.89 -1.96
C SER A 23 4.91 20.65 -1.85
N PHE A 24 5.36 19.40 -1.98
CA PHE A 24 6.79 19.08 -2.00
C PHE A 24 7.47 19.67 -3.24
N VAL A 25 6.90 19.54 -4.43
CA VAL A 25 7.47 20.10 -5.66
C VAL A 25 7.58 21.63 -5.61
N THR A 26 6.63 22.30 -4.94
CA THR A 26 6.60 23.77 -4.86
C THR A 26 7.45 24.35 -3.74
N LYS A 27 7.62 23.65 -2.62
CA LYS A 27 8.26 24.18 -1.40
C LYS A 27 9.40 23.30 -0.85
N GLY A 28 9.57 22.09 -1.38
CA GLY A 28 10.58 21.16 -0.89
C GLY A 28 11.99 21.59 -1.25
N ASN A 29 12.95 21.34 -0.37
CA ASN A 29 14.36 21.45 -0.70
C ASN A 29 14.76 20.22 -1.51
N VAL A 30 15.28 20.47 -2.69
CA VAL A 30 15.74 19.41 -3.60
C VAL A 30 17.26 19.33 -3.51
N ASN A 31 17.76 18.22 -3.00
CA ASN A 31 19.18 17.87 -3.08
C ASN A 31 19.29 16.36 -3.26
N VAL A 32 19.91 15.94 -4.35
CA VAL A 32 20.05 14.55 -4.73
C VAL A 32 21.43 14.06 -4.32
N ALA A 33 21.50 13.08 -3.42
CA ALA A 33 22.73 12.42 -3.05
C ALA A 33 23.22 11.52 -4.19
N PRO A 34 24.55 11.21 -4.26
CA PRO A 34 25.05 10.19 -5.17
C PRO A 34 24.41 8.84 -4.87
N ALA A 35 24.25 8.03 -5.93
CA ALA A 35 23.66 6.70 -5.79
C ALA A 35 24.48 5.83 -4.83
N LEU A 36 23.79 5.07 -3.96
CA LEU A 36 24.40 4.10 -3.08
C LEU A 36 25.15 3.03 -3.90
N ASP A 37 26.23 2.50 -3.37
CA ASP A 37 27.10 1.49 -4.04
C ASP A 37 26.29 0.27 -4.52
N SER A 38 25.26 -0.13 -3.78
CA SER A 38 24.37 -1.23 -4.14
C SER A 38 23.56 -0.98 -5.43
N TYR A 39 23.43 0.27 -5.87
CA TYR A 39 22.73 0.64 -7.11
C TYR A 39 23.66 0.94 -8.28
N GLN A 40 24.97 1.08 -8.05
CA GLN A 40 25.92 1.46 -9.12
C GLN A 40 26.10 0.36 -10.17
N SER A 41 26.08 -0.91 -9.76
CA SER A 41 26.33 -2.04 -10.67
C SER A 41 25.08 -2.58 -11.36
N SER A 42 23.91 -2.49 -10.74
CA SER A 42 22.67 -3.11 -11.25
C SER A 42 21.41 -2.41 -10.73
N ALA A 43 21.29 -1.09 -10.98
CA ALA A 43 20.18 -0.27 -10.50
C ALA A 43 18.80 -0.82 -10.85
N PHE A 44 18.61 -1.38 -12.05
CA PHE A 44 17.36 -1.95 -12.48
C PHE A 44 16.97 -3.20 -11.67
N LEU A 45 17.88 -4.15 -11.51
CA LEU A 45 17.60 -5.37 -10.75
C LEU A 45 17.35 -5.06 -9.28
N LYS A 46 18.13 -4.15 -8.69
CA LYS A 46 17.92 -3.72 -7.31
C LYS A 46 16.58 -3.03 -7.13
N GLY A 47 16.23 -2.08 -8.01
CA GLY A 47 14.94 -1.41 -7.99
C GLY A 47 13.77 -2.38 -8.19
N PHE A 48 13.91 -3.37 -9.06
CA PHE A 48 12.90 -4.42 -9.26
C PHE A 48 12.71 -5.25 -7.99
N THR A 49 13.79 -5.67 -7.34
CA THR A 49 13.73 -6.45 -6.09
C THR A 49 13.08 -5.63 -4.97
N GLU A 50 13.45 -4.36 -4.81
CA GLU A 50 12.84 -3.49 -3.81
C GLU A 50 11.34 -3.24 -4.11
N GLY A 51 10.98 -3.08 -5.38
CA GLY A 51 9.57 -3.01 -5.80
C GLY A 51 8.79 -4.29 -5.51
N TYR A 52 9.41 -5.46 -5.70
CA TYR A 52 8.80 -6.74 -5.34
C TYR A 52 8.57 -6.88 -3.82
N ASN A 53 9.50 -6.39 -3.02
CA ASN A 53 9.42 -6.41 -1.55
C ASN A 53 8.30 -5.52 -0.98
N THR A 54 7.63 -4.68 -1.79
CA THR A 54 6.41 -3.97 -1.38
C THR A 54 5.20 -4.88 -1.18
N MET A 55 5.30 -6.16 -1.59
CA MET A 55 4.28 -7.20 -1.40
C MET A 55 2.95 -6.98 -2.15
N ASP A 56 2.89 -5.99 -3.03
CA ASP A 56 1.66 -5.66 -3.77
C ASP A 56 1.21 -6.78 -4.71
N THR A 57 2.13 -7.55 -5.27
CA THR A 57 1.82 -8.69 -6.15
C THR A 57 1.02 -9.76 -5.40
N ILE A 58 1.39 -10.05 -4.15
CA ILE A 58 0.68 -11.01 -3.30
C ILE A 58 -0.69 -10.47 -2.91
N ALA A 59 -0.76 -9.18 -2.55
CA ALA A 59 -2.02 -8.51 -2.26
C ALA A 59 -2.95 -8.51 -3.49
N ALA A 60 -2.43 -8.29 -4.70
CA ALA A 60 -3.21 -8.30 -5.94
C ALA A 60 -3.89 -9.63 -6.21
N LEU A 61 -3.24 -10.77 -5.92
CA LEU A 61 -3.85 -12.11 -6.04
C LEU A 61 -5.07 -12.26 -5.14
N ASN A 62 -4.97 -11.80 -3.89
CA ASN A 62 -6.08 -11.83 -2.93
C ASN A 62 -7.22 -10.89 -3.36
N PHE A 63 -6.90 -9.68 -3.80
CA PHE A 63 -7.90 -8.71 -4.27
C PHE A 63 -8.60 -9.13 -5.55
N GLY A 64 -7.93 -9.86 -6.44
CA GLY A 64 -8.54 -10.42 -7.65
C GLY A 64 -9.75 -11.31 -7.35
N LEU A 65 -9.69 -12.10 -6.29
CA LEU A 65 -10.83 -12.90 -5.83
C LEU A 65 -12.00 -12.02 -5.39
N VAL A 66 -11.74 -10.97 -4.61
CA VAL A 66 -12.78 -10.06 -4.11
C VAL A 66 -13.41 -9.27 -5.25
N ILE A 67 -12.62 -8.80 -6.20
CA ILE A 67 -13.13 -8.13 -7.39
C ILE A 67 -14.05 -9.07 -8.17
N SER A 68 -13.61 -10.30 -8.44
CA SER A 68 -14.39 -11.30 -9.17
C SER A 68 -15.72 -11.61 -8.48
N THR A 69 -15.72 -11.82 -7.15
CA THR A 69 -16.96 -12.08 -6.38
C THR A 69 -17.87 -10.86 -6.33
N THR A 70 -17.31 -9.67 -6.27
CA THR A 70 -18.07 -8.41 -6.30
C THR A 70 -18.76 -8.22 -7.65
N LEU A 71 -18.09 -8.53 -8.77
CA LEU A 71 -18.68 -8.44 -10.11
C LEU A 71 -19.87 -9.40 -10.27
N VAL A 72 -19.80 -10.60 -9.67
CA VAL A 72 -20.95 -11.51 -9.63
C VAL A 72 -22.11 -10.89 -8.88
N SER A 73 -21.87 -10.21 -7.77
CA SER A 73 -22.92 -9.52 -7.00
C SER A 73 -23.57 -8.35 -7.76
N PHE A 74 -22.90 -7.82 -8.78
CA PHE A 74 -23.45 -6.81 -9.70
C PHE A 74 -24.17 -7.40 -10.92
N GLY A 75 -24.32 -8.73 -10.99
CA GLY A 75 -25.06 -9.41 -12.05
C GLY A 75 -24.22 -9.86 -13.24
N LEU A 76 -22.89 -9.71 -13.19
CA LEU A 76 -21.97 -10.19 -14.23
C LEU A 76 -21.72 -11.70 -14.02
N ASN A 77 -22.67 -12.53 -14.46
CA ASN A 77 -22.61 -13.98 -14.27
C ASN A 77 -21.79 -14.70 -15.34
N GLU A 78 -21.65 -14.13 -16.54
CA GLU A 78 -20.84 -14.72 -17.59
C GLU A 78 -19.36 -14.71 -17.25
N LYS A 79 -18.71 -15.88 -17.35
CA LYS A 79 -17.29 -16.05 -17.01
C LYS A 79 -16.40 -15.14 -17.85
N LYS A 80 -16.69 -14.97 -19.13
CA LYS A 80 -15.90 -14.15 -20.07
C LYS A 80 -15.94 -12.68 -19.66
N ASP A 81 -17.12 -12.14 -19.43
CA ASP A 81 -17.30 -10.72 -19.06
C ASP A 81 -16.66 -10.42 -17.71
N ARG A 82 -16.83 -11.33 -16.74
CA ARG A 82 -16.20 -11.20 -15.42
C ARG A 82 -14.69 -11.13 -15.51
N ILE A 83 -14.06 -12.02 -16.30
CA ILE A 83 -12.59 -11.99 -16.51
C ILE A 83 -12.18 -10.67 -17.15
N THR A 84 -12.86 -10.25 -18.20
CA THR A 84 -12.54 -9.01 -18.92
C THR A 84 -12.62 -7.79 -18.00
N HIS A 85 -13.70 -7.64 -17.25
CA HIS A 85 -13.87 -6.54 -16.31
C HIS A 85 -12.86 -6.60 -15.14
N THR A 86 -12.49 -7.80 -14.65
CA THR A 86 -11.45 -7.95 -13.62
C THR A 86 -10.09 -7.49 -14.16
N VAL A 87 -9.75 -7.84 -15.40
CA VAL A 87 -8.50 -7.41 -16.02
C VAL A 87 -8.45 -5.89 -16.20
N TYR A 88 -9.53 -5.27 -16.70
CA TYR A 88 -9.58 -3.81 -16.81
C TYR A 88 -9.47 -3.11 -15.46
N ALA A 89 -10.16 -3.61 -14.45
CA ALA A 89 -10.04 -3.08 -13.09
C ALA A 89 -8.60 -3.21 -12.55
N GLY A 90 -7.94 -4.33 -12.82
CA GLY A 90 -6.54 -4.56 -12.44
C GLY A 90 -5.58 -3.60 -13.15
N ILE A 91 -5.71 -3.41 -14.46
CA ILE A 91 -4.89 -2.47 -15.23
C ILE A 91 -5.08 -1.04 -14.71
N PHE A 92 -6.32 -0.63 -14.49
CA PHE A 92 -6.61 0.71 -13.98
C PHE A 92 -6.03 0.94 -12.58
N ALA A 93 -6.23 -0.02 -11.67
CA ALA A 93 -5.69 0.05 -10.32
C ALA A 93 -4.14 0.05 -10.32
N GLY A 94 -3.52 -0.81 -11.13
CA GLY A 94 -2.08 -0.88 -11.30
C GLY A 94 -1.48 0.41 -11.86
N SER A 95 -2.18 1.06 -12.80
CA SER A 95 -1.74 2.35 -13.36
C SER A 95 -1.75 3.46 -12.30
N ILE A 96 -2.80 3.54 -11.48
CA ILE A 96 -2.86 4.50 -10.38
C ILE A 96 -1.75 4.22 -9.36
N LEU A 97 -1.54 2.96 -9.00
CA LEU A 97 -0.49 2.55 -8.07
C LEU A 97 0.91 2.93 -8.60
N ALA A 98 1.18 2.68 -9.88
CA ALA A 98 2.43 3.07 -10.51
C ALA A 98 2.67 4.59 -10.44
N ILE A 99 1.65 5.40 -10.67
CA ILE A 99 1.74 6.86 -10.53
C ILE A 99 2.08 7.24 -9.09
N VAL A 100 1.42 6.66 -8.10
CA VAL A 100 1.68 6.93 -6.67
C VAL A 100 3.13 6.56 -6.32
N TYR A 101 3.60 5.39 -6.76
CA TYR A 101 4.99 4.99 -6.51
C TYR A 101 6.00 5.90 -7.20
N MET A 102 5.75 6.34 -8.43
CA MET A 102 6.60 7.32 -9.09
C MET A 102 6.68 8.65 -8.31
N MET A 103 5.55 9.13 -7.79
CA MET A 103 5.50 10.35 -6.96
C MET A 103 6.31 10.17 -5.69
N LEU A 104 6.13 9.09 -4.95
CA LEU A 104 6.86 8.82 -3.70
C LEU A 104 8.35 8.60 -3.94
N SER A 105 8.72 7.87 -4.99
CA SER A 105 10.13 7.64 -5.37
C SER A 105 10.82 8.95 -5.78
N TYR A 106 10.13 9.81 -6.51
CA TYR A 106 10.64 11.13 -6.86
C TYR A 106 10.89 11.98 -5.61
N MET A 107 9.96 12.00 -4.66
CA MET A 107 10.13 12.71 -3.39
C MET A 107 11.33 12.15 -2.60
N GLY A 108 11.45 10.84 -2.51
CA GLY A 108 12.58 10.16 -1.85
C GLY A 108 13.91 10.51 -2.50
N MET A 109 14.00 10.45 -3.82
CA MET A 109 15.19 10.82 -4.59
C MET A 109 15.59 12.28 -4.34
N CYS A 110 14.65 13.21 -4.48
CA CYS A 110 14.91 14.63 -4.31
C CYS A 110 15.30 15.03 -2.89
N SER A 111 14.92 14.24 -1.88
CA SER A 111 15.25 14.49 -0.48
C SER A 111 16.48 13.72 0.02
N SER A 112 17.07 12.87 -0.81
CA SER A 112 18.15 11.96 -0.42
C SER A 112 19.44 12.67 0.03
N GLY A 113 19.74 13.86 -0.50
CA GLY A 113 20.86 14.69 -0.09
C GLY A 113 20.55 15.69 1.03
N VAL A 114 19.27 15.76 1.46
CA VAL A 114 18.85 16.65 2.56
C VAL A 114 18.84 15.91 3.89
N TYR A 115 18.45 14.64 3.88
CA TYR A 115 18.34 13.80 5.08
C TYR A 115 19.27 12.61 5.01
N ALA A 116 19.83 12.23 6.17
CA ALA A 116 20.51 10.95 6.30
C ALA A 116 19.52 9.79 6.03
N VAL A 117 20.05 8.65 5.59
CA VAL A 117 19.25 7.44 5.39
C VAL A 117 18.54 7.09 6.69
N GLN A 118 17.22 7.01 6.63
CA GLN A 118 16.38 6.69 7.78
C GLN A 118 16.18 5.17 7.91
N GLU A 119 15.75 4.73 9.08
CA GLU A 119 15.51 3.29 9.35
C GLU A 119 14.45 2.67 8.43
N ASN A 120 13.47 3.46 8.00
CA ASN A 120 12.43 3.02 7.09
C ASN A 120 11.77 4.20 6.36
N GLY A 121 10.98 3.89 5.31
CA GLY A 121 10.31 4.89 4.49
C GLY A 121 9.31 5.79 5.22
N ALA A 122 8.74 5.32 6.33
CA ALA A 122 7.81 6.13 7.13
C ALA A 122 8.53 7.31 7.81
N TRP A 123 9.74 7.10 8.30
CA TRP A 123 10.58 8.17 8.86
C TRP A 123 11.03 9.15 7.79
N THR A 124 11.41 8.66 6.60
CA THR A 124 11.75 9.54 5.47
C THR A 124 10.58 10.44 5.10
N LEU A 125 9.39 9.87 4.98
CA LEU A 125 8.18 10.63 4.67
C LEU A 125 7.84 11.65 5.76
N ARG A 126 8.07 11.31 7.03
CA ARG A 126 7.91 12.25 8.15
C ARG A 126 8.85 13.47 8.03
N CYS A 127 10.12 13.24 7.71
CA CYS A 127 11.07 14.33 7.50
C CYS A 127 10.64 15.26 6.36
N ILE A 128 10.21 14.68 5.22
CA ILE A 128 9.71 15.42 4.07
C ILE A 128 8.49 16.27 4.44
N VAL A 129 7.52 15.67 5.10
CA VAL A 129 6.25 16.34 5.46
C VAL A 129 6.51 17.47 6.48
N GLN A 130 7.39 17.23 7.44
CA GLN A 130 7.77 18.25 8.42
C GLN A 130 8.47 19.43 7.76
N GLN A 131 9.31 19.20 6.75
CA GLN A 131 9.96 20.26 5.99
C GLN A 131 8.95 21.13 5.22
N VAL A 132 7.96 20.51 4.59
CA VAL A 132 7.01 21.20 3.71
C VAL A 132 5.91 21.91 4.48
N PHE A 133 5.41 21.32 5.56
CA PHE A 133 4.24 21.78 6.31
C PHE A 133 4.54 22.19 7.76
N GLY A 134 5.80 22.08 8.21
CA GLY A 134 6.14 22.35 9.61
C GLY A 134 5.37 21.43 10.57
N ASP A 135 4.99 21.99 11.73
CA ASP A 135 4.28 21.23 12.78
C ASP A 135 2.90 20.72 12.34
N GLY A 136 2.23 21.40 11.43
CA GLY A 136 0.96 20.95 10.83
C GLY A 136 1.09 19.70 9.98
N GLY A 137 2.30 19.41 9.49
CA GLY A 137 2.59 18.22 8.68
C GLY A 137 2.37 16.91 9.40
N ALA A 138 2.57 16.87 10.72
CA ALA A 138 2.33 15.68 11.51
C ALA A 138 0.86 15.21 11.45
N ILE A 139 -0.09 16.13 11.45
CA ILE A 139 -1.53 15.84 11.33
C ILE A 139 -1.85 15.30 9.94
N LEU A 140 -1.31 15.94 8.89
CA LEU A 140 -1.48 15.49 7.51
C LEU A 140 -0.95 14.06 7.33
N LEU A 141 0.26 13.80 7.83
CA LEU A 141 0.89 12.48 7.74
C LEU A 141 0.11 11.43 8.53
N ALA A 142 -0.35 11.76 9.73
CA ALA A 142 -1.20 10.87 10.53
C ALA A 142 -2.50 10.53 9.80
N ALA A 143 -3.13 11.50 9.14
CA ALA A 143 -4.33 11.28 8.33
C ALA A 143 -4.03 10.34 7.14
N ILE A 144 -2.95 10.58 6.39
CA ILE A 144 -2.53 9.72 5.27
C ILE A 144 -2.29 8.28 5.75
N PHE A 145 -1.51 8.08 6.80
CA PHE A 145 -1.21 6.75 7.32
C PHE A 145 -2.45 6.04 7.86
N THR A 146 -3.29 6.76 8.61
CA THR A 146 -4.53 6.19 9.14
C THR A 146 -5.46 5.74 8.02
N LEU A 147 -5.66 6.57 6.99
CA LEU A 147 -6.51 6.22 5.84
C LEU A 147 -5.93 5.05 5.04
N ALA A 148 -4.62 5.05 4.79
CA ALA A 148 -3.93 3.98 4.09
C ALA A 148 -4.03 2.65 4.85
N CYS A 149 -3.65 2.63 6.12
CA CYS A 149 -3.72 1.44 6.97
C CYS A 149 -5.16 0.91 7.09
N LEU A 150 -6.13 1.79 7.36
CA LEU A 150 -7.53 1.38 7.50
C LEU A 150 -8.08 0.76 6.21
N THR A 151 -7.81 1.39 5.06
CA THR A 151 -8.27 0.88 3.75
C THR A 151 -7.68 -0.49 3.46
N THR A 152 -6.37 -0.63 3.69
CA THR A 152 -5.64 -1.88 3.44
C THR A 152 -6.08 -2.99 4.41
N CYS A 153 -6.18 -2.70 5.71
CA CYS A 153 -6.64 -3.67 6.70
C CYS A 153 -8.05 -4.17 6.40
N VAL A 154 -8.99 -3.26 6.12
CA VAL A 154 -10.38 -3.64 5.77
C VAL A 154 -10.39 -4.50 4.50
N GLY A 155 -9.62 -4.14 3.49
CA GLY A 155 -9.51 -4.90 2.25
C GLY A 155 -8.94 -6.31 2.46
N LEU A 156 -7.78 -6.40 3.10
CA LEU A 156 -7.08 -7.68 3.32
C LEU A 156 -7.86 -8.62 4.24
N ILE A 157 -8.35 -8.14 5.39
CA ILE A 157 -9.12 -8.95 6.33
C ILE A 157 -10.38 -9.50 5.66
N ASN A 158 -11.10 -8.67 4.89
CA ASN A 158 -12.27 -9.12 4.14
C ASN A 158 -11.90 -10.19 3.09
N SER A 159 -10.84 -9.97 2.33
CA SER A 159 -10.35 -10.87 1.27
C SER A 159 -9.96 -12.24 1.84
N ILE A 160 -9.10 -12.24 2.84
CA ILE A 160 -8.60 -13.48 3.47
C ILE A 160 -9.75 -14.23 4.15
N SER A 161 -10.64 -13.51 4.87
CA SER A 161 -11.78 -14.14 5.54
C SER A 161 -12.78 -14.76 4.55
N GLN A 162 -13.00 -14.14 3.39
CA GLN A 162 -13.81 -14.72 2.33
C GLN A 162 -13.17 -15.99 1.76
N PHE A 163 -11.87 -15.96 1.47
CA PHE A 163 -11.13 -17.10 0.98
C PHE A 163 -11.24 -18.30 1.94
N PHE A 164 -10.95 -18.10 3.22
CA PHE A 164 -11.05 -19.16 4.21
C PHE A 164 -12.48 -19.65 4.46
N SER A 165 -13.49 -18.81 4.35
CA SER A 165 -14.88 -19.22 4.49
C SER A 165 -15.35 -20.12 3.33
N ILE A 166 -14.76 -19.96 2.14
CA ILE A 166 -15.01 -20.84 0.99
C ILE A 166 -14.29 -22.18 1.17
N LEU A 167 -13.05 -22.14 1.65
CA LEU A 167 -12.20 -23.31 1.84
C LEU A 167 -12.70 -24.19 3.00
N PHE A 168 -13.09 -23.59 4.12
CA PHE A 168 -13.57 -24.26 5.33
C PHE A 168 -15.04 -23.97 5.59
N LYS A 169 -15.93 -24.67 4.88
CA LYS A 169 -17.40 -24.47 4.95
C LYS A 169 -18.02 -24.62 6.35
N LYS A 170 -17.32 -25.28 7.30
CA LYS A 170 -17.78 -25.47 8.68
C LYS A 170 -17.62 -24.24 9.56
N VAL A 171 -16.77 -23.27 9.17
CA VAL A 171 -16.45 -22.10 9.96
C VAL A 171 -17.05 -20.86 9.29
N SER A 172 -17.81 -20.07 10.06
CA SER A 172 -18.47 -18.90 9.51
C SER A 172 -17.46 -17.77 9.18
N TYR A 173 -17.78 -16.95 8.19
CA TYR A 173 -17.01 -15.76 7.82
C TYR A 173 -16.67 -14.86 9.04
N LYS A 174 -17.61 -14.67 9.96
CA LYS A 174 -17.41 -13.82 11.16
C LYS A 174 -16.30 -14.36 12.07
N VAL A 175 -16.20 -15.67 12.21
CA VAL A 175 -15.16 -16.31 13.05
C VAL A 175 -13.79 -16.09 12.42
N TRP A 176 -13.68 -16.20 11.09
CA TRP A 176 -12.44 -15.90 10.37
C TRP A 176 -12.02 -14.43 10.51
N VAL A 177 -12.97 -13.49 10.37
CA VAL A 177 -12.68 -12.06 10.58
C VAL A 177 -12.11 -11.83 11.99
N ILE A 178 -12.77 -12.34 13.02
CA ILE A 178 -12.31 -12.15 14.41
C ILE A 178 -10.94 -12.78 14.63
N GLY A 179 -10.73 -14.01 14.16
CA GLY A 179 -9.45 -14.71 14.30
C GLY A 179 -8.31 -13.96 13.63
N ILE A 180 -8.50 -13.48 12.38
CA ILE A 180 -7.49 -12.73 11.63
C ILE A 180 -7.21 -11.38 12.30
N VAL A 181 -8.23 -10.67 12.77
CA VAL A 181 -8.05 -9.40 13.50
C VAL A 181 -7.26 -9.61 14.79
N CYS A 182 -7.60 -10.62 15.59
CA CYS A 182 -6.87 -10.93 16.83
C CYS A 182 -5.41 -11.30 16.53
N PHE A 183 -5.17 -12.13 15.52
CA PHE A 183 -3.81 -12.50 15.11
C PHE A 183 -3.02 -11.27 14.64
N SER A 184 -3.60 -10.45 13.76
CA SER A 184 -2.97 -9.22 13.29
C SER A 184 -2.67 -8.24 14.43
N PHE A 185 -3.57 -8.13 15.40
CA PHE A 185 -3.36 -7.30 16.58
C PHE A 185 -2.17 -7.77 17.42
N LEU A 186 -1.99 -9.07 17.58
CA LEU A 186 -0.81 -9.62 18.30
C LEU A 186 0.48 -9.34 17.53
N VAL A 187 0.47 -9.55 16.22
CA VAL A 187 1.66 -9.35 15.37
C VAL A 187 2.05 -7.88 15.27
N CYS A 188 1.10 -6.96 15.20
CA CYS A 188 1.42 -5.53 15.06
C CYS A 188 2.16 -4.95 16.27
N ASN A 189 2.06 -5.57 17.44
CA ASN A 189 2.82 -5.16 18.64
C ASN A 189 4.33 -5.46 18.55
N LEU A 190 4.78 -6.26 17.58
CA LEU A 190 6.20 -6.52 17.35
C LEU A 190 6.94 -5.31 16.75
N GLY A 191 6.21 -4.38 16.18
CA GLY A 191 6.76 -3.20 15.52
C GLY A 191 7.15 -3.45 14.05
N LEU A 192 7.18 -2.36 13.26
CA LEU A 192 7.37 -2.42 11.81
C LEU A 192 8.69 -3.06 11.40
N ASN A 193 9.80 -2.70 12.04
CA ASN A 193 11.12 -3.19 11.67
C ASN A 193 11.26 -4.71 11.88
N VAL A 194 10.69 -5.25 12.96
CA VAL A 194 10.68 -6.70 13.22
C VAL A 194 9.82 -7.43 12.22
N ILE A 195 8.63 -6.90 11.89
CA ILE A 195 7.74 -7.49 10.89
C ILE A 195 8.43 -7.53 9.52
N LEU A 196 9.09 -6.46 9.11
CA LEU A 196 9.83 -6.40 7.84
C LEU A 196 11.00 -7.39 7.82
N SER A 197 11.76 -7.49 8.92
CA SER A 197 12.90 -8.41 9.00
C SER A 197 12.51 -9.89 8.89
N ILE A 198 11.30 -10.25 9.28
CA ILE A 198 10.75 -11.61 9.14
C ILE A 198 10.11 -11.81 7.77
N SER A 199 9.37 -10.81 7.28
CA SER A 199 8.58 -10.94 6.04
C SER A 199 9.44 -10.98 4.79
N VAL A 200 10.46 -10.12 4.69
CA VAL A 200 11.31 -10.01 3.50
C VAL A 200 12.04 -11.32 3.17
N PRO A 201 12.70 -12.03 4.12
CA PRO A 201 13.34 -13.32 3.84
C PRO A 201 12.37 -14.45 3.47
N VAL A 202 11.10 -14.36 3.94
CA VAL A 202 10.08 -15.38 3.62
C VAL A 202 9.56 -15.20 2.19
N LEU A 203 9.67 -13.99 1.64
CA LEU A 203 9.15 -13.63 0.30
C LEU A 203 10.19 -13.73 -0.81
N ASN A 204 11.48 -13.72 -0.46
CA ASN A 204 12.62 -13.92 -1.36
C ASN A 204 13.03 -15.40 -1.42
#